data_ee5c1da6279d2f07a9c835287ff4325d
#
_entry.id   ee5c1da6279d2f07a9c835287ff4325d
#
_cell.length_a   1.000
_cell.length_b   1.000
_cell.length_c   1.000
_cell.angle_alpha   90.00
_cell.angle_beta   90.00
_cell.angle_gamma   90.00
#
_symmetry.space_group_name_H-M   'P 1'
#
loop_
_entity.id
_entity.type
_entity.pdbx_description
1 polymer ?
#
loop_
_entity_poly.entity_id
_entity_poly.type
_entity_poly.pdbx_seq_one_letter_code
_entity_poly.pdbx_strand_id
1 'polypeptide(L)'
;LKKNRLPTNLVFYDDFEKPKKIKNNSVDCILGMGAFYYSKNFKKTIKNQTKKLKRNGRLIFSLRNKLFDVVTLNDYAERFLNEIYEIKKLKKNWKIKYKNLFNGFTKRKKIKLKNIDDKGVYSLFHNPLTITNELLDLGLKCEGFYFYHFHPLPPVFENFDQLYYRKISWKMENPSDWRGFLLASSFVVDCQKI
;
A
#
# COMPACT_ATOMS: atom_id res chain seq x y z
N LEU A 1 -15.79 -30.00 -12.82
CA LEU A 1 -14.86 -28.93 -13.18
C LEU A 1 -13.50 -29.56 -13.48
N LYS A 2 -13.10 -29.68 -14.76
CA LYS A 2 -11.74 -30.08 -15.16
C LYS A 2 -10.76 -29.06 -14.59
N LYS A 3 -9.88 -29.45 -13.66
CA LYS A 3 -8.78 -28.61 -13.19
C LYS A 3 -7.87 -28.36 -14.38
N ASN A 4 -7.98 -27.18 -15.00
CA ASN A 4 -6.99 -26.71 -15.96
C ASN A 4 -5.69 -26.48 -15.19
N ARG A 5 -4.83 -27.48 -15.13
CA ARG A 5 -3.47 -27.33 -14.59
C ARG A 5 -2.69 -26.48 -15.60
N LEU A 6 -2.17 -25.36 -15.14
CA LEU A 6 -1.20 -24.59 -15.93
C LEU A 6 -0.04 -25.52 -16.32
N PRO A 7 0.47 -25.42 -17.55
CA PRO A 7 1.65 -26.18 -17.95
C PRO A 7 2.79 -25.95 -16.95
N THR A 8 3.43 -27.01 -16.50
CA THR A 8 4.48 -26.96 -15.46
C THR A 8 5.68 -26.11 -15.83
N ASN A 9 5.93 -25.94 -17.15
CA ASN A 9 6.98 -25.06 -17.69
C ASN A 9 6.68 -23.56 -17.54
N LEU A 10 5.45 -23.18 -17.17
CA LEU A 10 5.05 -21.79 -16.90
C LEU A 10 5.13 -21.43 -15.41
N VAL A 11 5.46 -22.38 -14.52
CA VAL A 11 5.57 -22.16 -13.09
C VAL A 11 7.02 -22.38 -12.66
N PHE A 12 7.65 -21.36 -12.09
CA PHE A 12 9.01 -21.45 -11.57
C PHE A 12 9.18 -20.58 -10.32
N TYR A 13 10.09 -20.99 -9.47
CA TYR A 13 10.52 -20.19 -8.33
C TYR A 13 11.56 -19.16 -8.75
N ASP A 14 11.36 -17.90 -8.35
CA ASP A 14 12.33 -16.83 -8.52
C ASP A 14 12.14 -15.77 -7.43
N ASP A 15 13.15 -14.93 -7.22
CA ASP A 15 13.08 -13.80 -6.31
C ASP A 15 12.37 -12.62 -6.99
N PHE A 16 11.21 -12.22 -6.46
CA PHE A 16 10.45 -11.12 -7.05
C PHE A 16 11.18 -9.77 -6.95
N GLU A 17 12.06 -9.58 -5.97
CA GLU A 17 12.87 -8.36 -5.87
C GLU A 17 14.00 -8.32 -6.91
N LYS A 18 14.47 -9.49 -7.33
CA LYS A 18 15.57 -9.68 -8.28
C LYS A 18 15.31 -10.84 -9.24
N PRO A 19 14.30 -10.78 -10.12
CA PRO A 19 13.97 -11.89 -10.98
C PRO A 19 15.12 -12.19 -11.95
N LYS A 20 15.66 -13.43 -11.87
CA LYS A 20 16.81 -13.88 -12.67
C LYS A 20 16.38 -14.72 -13.87
N LYS A 21 15.32 -15.50 -13.72
CA LYS A 21 14.84 -16.45 -14.75
C LYS A 21 14.08 -15.76 -15.88
N ILE A 22 13.61 -14.53 -15.67
CA ILE A 22 12.91 -13.74 -16.70
C ILE A 22 13.95 -12.89 -17.43
N LYS A 23 14.00 -13.00 -18.76
CA LYS A 23 14.89 -12.16 -19.59
C LYS A 23 14.44 -10.70 -19.57
N ASN A 24 15.37 -9.78 -19.74
CA ASN A 24 15.04 -8.36 -19.89
C ASN A 24 14.26 -8.14 -21.20
N ASN A 25 13.35 -7.17 -21.22
CA ASN A 25 12.52 -6.81 -22.37
C ASN A 25 11.77 -8.00 -22.98
N SER A 26 11.26 -8.91 -22.14
CA SER A 26 10.65 -10.16 -22.64
C SER A 26 9.16 -10.32 -22.32
N VAL A 27 8.62 -9.54 -21.36
CA VAL A 27 7.21 -9.69 -20.95
C VAL A 27 6.41 -8.44 -21.27
N ASP A 28 5.14 -8.65 -21.67
CA ASP A 28 4.22 -7.56 -22.02
C ASP A 28 3.55 -6.96 -20.79
N CYS A 29 3.32 -7.78 -19.76
CA CYS A 29 2.68 -7.33 -18.51
C CYS A 29 3.23 -8.07 -17.31
N ILE A 30 3.39 -7.36 -16.20
CA ILE A 30 3.69 -7.91 -14.88
C ILE A 30 2.55 -7.53 -13.95
N LEU A 31 1.94 -8.53 -13.31
CA LEU A 31 0.89 -8.34 -12.30
C LEU A 31 1.43 -8.73 -10.92
N GLY A 32 1.40 -7.78 -9.98
CA GLY A 32 1.94 -7.99 -8.64
C GLY A 32 0.97 -7.57 -7.53
N MET A 33 -0.07 -8.37 -7.31
CA MET A 33 -1.05 -8.11 -6.25
C MET A 33 -0.54 -8.63 -4.91
N GLY A 34 -0.58 -7.78 -3.87
CA GLY A 34 -0.21 -8.18 -2.51
C GLY A 34 1.29 -8.43 -2.28
N ALA A 35 2.19 -7.96 -3.14
CA ALA A 35 3.61 -8.30 -3.09
C ALA A 35 4.54 -7.09 -2.90
N PHE A 36 4.38 -6.04 -3.67
CA PHE A 36 5.38 -4.97 -3.77
C PHE A 36 5.57 -4.15 -2.49
N TYR A 37 4.56 -4.02 -1.67
CA TYR A 37 4.68 -3.32 -0.39
C TYR A 37 5.44 -4.12 0.68
N TYR A 38 5.78 -5.38 0.44
CA TYR A 38 6.68 -6.16 1.30
C TYR A 38 8.15 -6.05 0.89
N SER A 39 8.44 -5.38 -0.22
CA SER A 39 9.83 -5.22 -0.68
C SER A 39 10.68 -4.42 0.32
N LYS A 40 11.85 -4.93 0.66
CA LYS A 40 12.83 -4.22 1.50
C LYS A 40 13.41 -2.99 0.81
N ASN A 41 13.48 -3.01 -0.53
CA ASN A 41 13.96 -1.90 -1.34
C ASN A 41 13.05 -1.68 -2.54
N PHE A 42 11.95 -0.99 -2.30
CA PHE A 42 10.90 -0.76 -3.29
C PHE A 42 11.42 -0.21 -4.61
N LYS A 43 12.20 0.88 -4.59
CA LYS A 43 12.73 1.50 -5.81
C LYS A 43 13.57 0.53 -6.64
N LYS A 44 14.43 -0.26 -5.98
CA LYS A 44 15.25 -1.26 -6.65
C LYS A 44 14.42 -2.38 -7.23
N THR A 45 13.41 -2.85 -6.51
CA THR A 45 12.48 -3.89 -6.97
C THR A 45 11.71 -3.42 -8.20
N ILE A 46 11.09 -2.23 -8.15
CA ILE A 46 10.41 -1.64 -9.31
C ILE A 46 11.36 -1.54 -10.51
N LYS A 47 12.57 -0.99 -10.32
CA LYS A 47 13.57 -0.89 -11.40
C LYS A 47 13.94 -2.25 -12.01
N ASN A 48 14.04 -3.29 -11.19
CA ASN A 48 14.31 -4.65 -11.68
C ASN A 48 13.14 -5.22 -12.46
N GLN A 49 11.91 -4.99 -12.03
CA GLN A 49 10.70 -5.42 -12.74
C GLN A 49 10.53 -4.65 -14.07
N THR A 50 10.74 -3.33 -14.06
CA THR A 50 10.66 -2.49 -15.26
C THR A 50 11.62 -2.97 -16.35
N LYS A 51 12.83 -3.45 -15.98
CA LYS A 51 13.78 -4.04 -16.95
C LYS A 51 13.25 -5.28 -17.67
N LYS A 52 12.35 -6.04 -17.04
CA LYS A 52 11.76 -7.25 -17.61
C LYS A 52 10.69 -6.96 -18.65
N LEU A 53 9.99 -5.83 -18.49
CA LEU A 53 8.97 -5.38 -19.42
C LEU A 53 9.56 -5.00 -20.77
N LYS A 54 8.87 -5.35 -21.84
CA LYS A 54 9.07 -4.79 -23.17
C LYS A 54 8.79 -3.28 -23.15
N ARG A 55 9.19 -2.58 -24.20
CA ARG A 55 8.76 -1.18 -24.42
C ARG A 55 7.23 -1.13 -24.48
N ASN A 56 6.62 -0.14 -23.83
CA ASN A 56 5.17 -0.01 -23.65
C ASN A 56 4.51 -1.15 -22.84
N GLY A 57 5.28 -2.08 -22.27
CA GLY A 57 4.75 -3.11 -21.39
C GLY A 57 4.20 -2.53 -20.08
N ARG A 58 3.30 -3.26 -19.43
CA ARG A 58 2.54 -2.76 -18.26
C ARG A 58 3.01 -3.41 -16.96
N LEU A 59 3.13 -2.61 -15.91
CA LEU A 59 3.30 -3.05 -14.52
C LEU A 59 2.07 -2.65 -13.73
N ILE A 60 1.29 -3.66 -13.30
CA ILE A 60 0.05 -3.47 -12.53
C ILE A 60 0.28 -4.08 -11.16
N PHE A 61 0.21 -3.28 -10.11
CA PHE A 61 0.54 -3.78 -8.77
C PHE A 61 -0.19 -3.03 -7.67
N SER A 62 -0.36 -3.71 -6.54
CA SER A 62 -1.02 -3.13 -5.39
C SER A 62 -0.04 -2.57 -4.36
N LEU A 63 -0.47 -1.48 -3.71
CA LEU A 63 0.24 -0.79 -2.64
C LEU A 63 -0.68 -0.54 -1.45
N ARG A 64 -0.11 -0.39 -0.25
CA ARG A 64 -0.82 0.09 0.94
C ARG A 64 -0.90 1.61 0.92
N ASN A 65 -2.08 2.13 1.24
CA ASN A 65 -2.38 3.55 1.19
C ASN A 65 -1.95 4.25 2.49
N LYS A 66 -0.95 5.13 2.40
CA LYS A 66 -0.46 5.90 3.53
C LYS A 66 -1.49 6.95 4.03
N LEU A 67 -2.31 7.50 3.14
CA LEU A 67 -3.31 8.50 3.52
C LEU A 67 -4.44 7.90 4.35
N PHE A 68 -4.71 6.60 4.21
CA PHE A 68 -5.65 5.87 5.05
C PHE A 68 -5.28 5.94 6.55
N ASP A 69 -4.00 6.08 6.87
CA ASP A 69 -3.52 6.18 8.26
C ASP A 69 -4.25 7.31 9.03
N VAL A 70 -4.62 8.42 8.34
CA VAL A 70 -5.30 9.58 8.95
C VAL A 70 -6.60 9.19 9.65
N VAL A 71 -7.38 8.32 9.03
CA VAL A 71 -8.73 7.95 9.50
C VAL A 71 -8.75 6.74 10.42
N THR A 72 -7.61 6.13 10.70
CA THR A 72 -7.54 4.90 11.51
C THR A 72 -7.82 5.11 12.99
N LEU A 73 -7.69 6.34 13.50
CA LEU A 73 -7.85 6.72 14.92
C LEU A 73 -7.00 5.87 15.89
N ASN A 74 -5.80 5.50 15.47
CA ASN A 74 -4.85 4.70 16.24
C ASN A 74 -3.43 5.23 16.07
N ASP A 75 -2.41 4.45 16.44
CA ASP A 75 -1.00 4.87 16.38
C ASP A 75 -0.53 5.21 14.95
N TYR A 76 -1.17 4.67 13.91
CA TYR A 76 -0.87 5.05 12.52
C TYR A 76 -1.31 6.49 12.24
N ALA A 77 -2.50 6.90 12.71
CA ALA A 77 -2.96 8.29 12.58
C ALA A 77 -2.02 9.25 13.31
N GLU A 78 -1.62 8.92 14.55
CA GLU A 78 -0.65 9.73 15.30
C GLU A 78 0.68 9.85 14.56
N ARG A 79 1.21 8.74 14.04
CA ARG A 79 2.46 8.73 13.26
C ARG A 79 2.36 9.64 12.03
N PHE A 80 1.28 9.51 11.26
CA PHE A 80 1.03 10.31 10.07
C PHE A 80 0.98 11.80 10.40
N LEU A 81 0.20 12.17 11.40
CA LEU A 81 0.07 13.57 11.84
C LEU A 81 1.37 14.13 12.42
N ASN A 82 2.14 13.32 13.15
CA ASN A 82 3.48 13.69 13.64
C ASN A 82 4.44 14.03 12.48
N GLU A 83 4.34 13.32 11.35
CA GLU A 83 5.14 13.59 10.17
C GLU A 83 4.70 14.89 9.49
N ILE A 84 3.39 15.08 9.26
CA ILE A 84 2.85 16.27 8.57
C ILE A 84 3.09 17.56 9.37
N TYR A 85 2.82 17.54 10.67
CA TYR A 85 2.99 18.72 11.53
C TYR A 85 4.43 18.89 12.02
N GLU A 86 5.37 18.05 11.59
CA GLU A 86 6.78 18.11 11.99
C GLU A 86 6.95 18.27 13.53
N ILE A 87 6.17 17.52 14.29
CA ILE A 87 6.07 17.62 15.76
C ILE A 87 7.44 17.60 16.45
N LYS A 88 8.43 16.94 15.84
CA LYS A 88 9.80 16.91 16.35
C LYS A 88 10.44 18.31 16.45
N LYS A 89 10.02 19.27 15.62
CA LYS A 89 10.52 20.65 15.60
C LYS A 89 9.86 21.56 16.64
N LEU A 90 8.72 21.15 17.23
CA LEU A 90 8.00 21.97 18.19
C LEU A 90 8.71 22.08 19.55
N LYS A 91 8.43 23.17 20.30
CA LYS A 91 8.87 23.35 21.68
C LYS A 91 8.28 22.26 22.60
N LYS A 92 8.99 21.91 23.69
CA LYS A 92 8.64 20.79 24.59
C LYS A 92 7.21 20.85 25.13
N ASN A 93 6.73 22.03 25.56
CA ASN A 93 5.38 22.21 26.07
C ASN A 93 4.29 21.93 25.01
N TRP A 94 4.52 22.30 23.73
CA TRP A 94 3.61 22.00 22.63
C TRP A 94 3.58 20.51 22.31
N LYS A 95 4.75 19.83 22.33
CA LYS A 95 4.82 18.37 22.17
C LYS A 95 4.00 17.63 23.24
N ILE A 96 4.06 18.09 24.49
CA ILE A 96 3.29 17.50 25.58
C ILE A 96 1.77 17.69 25.34
N LYS A 97 1.33 18.93 25.03
CA LYS A 97 -0.08 19.21 24.74
C LYS A 97 -0.60 18.38 23.56
N TYR A 98 0.18 18.31 22.47
CA TYR A 98 -0.16 17.50 21.30
C TYR A 98 -0.30 16.02 21.66
N LYS A 99 0.66 15.44 22.38
CA LYS A 99 0.60 14.04 22.81
C LYS A 99 -0.61 13.76 23.70
N ASN A 100 -0.96 14.68 24.58
CA ASN A 100 -2.13 14.54 25.45
C ASN A 100 -3.45 14.51 24.68
N LEU A 101 -3.54 15.19 23.52
CA LEU A 101 -4.69 15.13 22.63
C LEU A 101 -4.96 13.67 22.19
N PHE A 102 -3.92 12.94 21.83
CA PHE A 102 -4.05 11.55 21.38
C PHE A 102 -4.24 10.55 22.51
N ASN A 103 -3.75 10.83 23.72
CA ASN A 103 -3.96 9.96 24.89
C ASN A 103 -5.44 9.77 25.27
N GLY A 104 -6.31 10.73 24.89
CA GLY A 104 -7.76 10.67 25.11
C GLY A 104 -8.51 9.76 24.11
N PHE A 105 -7.93 9.45 22.96
CA PHE A 105 -8.65 8.76 21.89
C PHE A 105 -8.66 7.24 21.98
N THR A 106 -7.71 6.59 22.64
CA THR A 106 -7.73 5.14 22.86
C THR A 106 -6.85 4.70 24.03
N LYS A 107 -7.29 3.69 24.82
CA LYS A 107 -6.39 2.84 25.62
C LYS A 107 -5.62 1.93 24.64
N ARG A 108 -4.50 2.39 24.10
CA ARG A 108 -3.80 1.77 22.99
C ARG A 108 -2.88 0.66 23.46
N LYS A 109 -3.00 -0.54 22.87
CA LYS A 109 -1.84 -1.43 22.81
C LYS A 109 -0.74 -0.71 22.04
N LYS A 110 0.45 -0.56 22.62
CA LYS A 110 1.61 0.04 21.95
C LYS A 110 1.97 -0.82 20.73
N ILE A 111 1.60 -0.34 19.56
CA ILE A 111 2.05 -0.95 18.30
C ILE A 111 3.52 -0.54 18.11
N LYS A 112 4.41 -1.50 17.90
CA LYS A 112 5.80 -1.21 17.55
C LYS A 112 5.84 -0.69 16.12
N LEU A 113 5.93 0.63 15.97
CA LEU A 113 5.89 1.37 14.70
C LEU A 113 7.19 1.25 13.88
N LYS A 114 7.68 0.05 13.65
CA LYS A 114 8.75 -0.19 12.67
C LYS A 114 8.09 -0.85 11.49
N ASN A 115 7.65 -0.24 10.43
CA ASN A 115 7.16 -0.87 9.18
C ASN A 115 6.90 -2.41 9.24
N ILE A 116 6.53 -2.88 10.42
CA ILE A 116 6.34 -4.27 10.81
C ILE A 116 4.96 -4.30 11.44
N ASP A 117 4.04 -5.08 10.91
CA ASP A 117 2.71 -5.28 11.48
C ASP A 117 2.77 -6.02 12.82
N ASP A 118 1.63 -6.20 13.49
CA ASP A 118 1.52 -6.89 14.78
C ASP A 118 1.99 -8.35 14.73
N LYS A 119 2.09 -8.93 13.53
CA LYS A 119 2.60 -10.28 13.26
C LYS A 119 4.08 -10.30 12.88
N GLY A 120 4.75 -9.16 12.91
CA GLY A 120 6.17 -9.03 12.55
C GLY A 120 6.44 -8.96 11.05
N VAL A 121 5.44 -8.74 10.22
CA VAL A 121 5.59 -8.62 8.77
C VAL A 121 5.96 -7.20 8.39
N TYR A 122 7.09 -7.04 7.68
CA TYR A 122 7.50 -5.76 7.12
C TYR A 122 6.54 -5.32 6.02
N SER A 123 6.07 -4.07 6.05
CA SER A 123 5.32 -3.51 4.94
C SER A 123 5.54 -2.01 4.79
N LEU A 124 5.53 -1.55 3.55
CA LEU A 124 5.64 -0.15 3.18
C LEU A 124 4.26 0.44 2.90
N PHE A 125 4.07 1.68 3.29
CA PHE A 125 2.90 2.49 2.96
C PHE A 125 3.32 3.56 1.97
N HIS A 126 2.54 3.74 0.92
CA HIS A 126 2.82 4.69 -0.15
C HIS A 126 1.75 5.77 -0.22
N ASN A 127 2.18 6.99 -0.47
CA ASN A 127 1.26 8.10 -0.68
C ASN A 127 0.78 8.11 -2.15
N PRO A 128 -0.51 7.86 -2.44
CA PRO A 128 -1.02 7.84 -3.80
C PRO A 128 -0.91 9.18 -4.53
N LEU A 129 -0.77 10.30 -3.81
CA LEU A 129 -0.59 11.62 -4.42
C LEU A 129 0.84 11.87 -4.94
N THR A 130 1.83 11.14 -4.43
CA THR A 130 3.25 11.36 -4.80
C THR A 130 3.90 10.19 -5.50
N ILE A 131 3.32 9.00 -5.41
CA ILE A 131 3.91 7.77 -5.97
C ILE A 131 4.10 7.84 -7.49
N THR A 132 3.24 8.59 -8.21
CA THR A 132 3.37 8.80 -9.65
C THR A 132 4.70 9.38 -10.05
N ASN A 133 5.17 10.39 -9.32
CA ASN A 133 6.46 11.04 -9.59
C ASN A 133 7.61 10.05 -9.33
N GLU A 134 7.54 9.28 -8.23
CA GLU A 134 8.55 8.28 -7.91
C GLU A 134 8.63 7.18 -8.98
N LEU A 135 7.50 6.79 -9.57
CA LEU A 135 7.43 5.76 -10.61
C LEU A 135 7.91 6.32 -11.96
N LEU A 136 7.63 7.59 -12.23
CA LEU A 136 8.12 8.26 -13.45
C LEU A 136 9.66 8.29 -13.48
N ASP A 137 10.30 8.58 -12.35
CA ASP A 137 11.76 8.53 -12.19
C ASP A 137 12.36 7.13 -12.42
N LEU A 138 11.52 6.09 -12.35
CA LEU A 138 11.90 4.70 -12.58
C LEU A 138 11.53 4.19 -13.98
N GLY A 139 11.10 5.11 -14.88
CA GLY A 139 10.73 4.80 -16.26
C GLY A 139 9.33 4.20 -16.42
N LEU A 140 8.41 4.55 -15.51
CA LEU A 140 7.02 4.09 -15.51
C LEU A 140 6.06 5.28 -15.49
N LYS A 141 5.23 5.41 -16.50
CA LYS A 141 4.13 6.39 -16.54
C LYS A 141 2.88 5.75 -15.94
N CYS A 142 2.31 6.35 -14.90
CA CYS A 142 1.06 5.89 -14.31
C CYS A 142 -0.12 6.29 -15.19
N GLU A 143 -0.95 5.30 -15.56
CA GLU A 143 -2.15 5.49 -16.37
C GLU A 143 -3.43 5.46 -15.54
N GLY A 144 -3.39 4.87 -14.32
CA GLY A 144 -4.54 4.81 -13.44
C GLY A 144 -4.25 4.39 -12.02
N PHE A 145 -5.19 4.75 -11.14
CA PHE A 145 -5.27 4.33 -9.76
C PHE A 145 -6.63 3.72 -9.50
N TYR A 146 -6.64 2.59 -8.76
CA TYR A 146 -7.87 1.89 -8.44
C TYR A 146 -7.85 1.54 -6.95
N PHE A 147 -8.72 2.19 -6.18
CA PHE A 147 -8.82 1.98 -4.74
C PHE A 147 -9.61 0.73 -4.42
N TYR A 148 -9.19 0.02 -3.36
CA TYR A 148 -9.89 -1.17 -2.86
C TYR A 148 -9.68 -1.36 -1.36
N HIS A 149 -10.45 -2.25 -0.74
CA HIS A 149 -10.56 -2.41 0.70
C HIS A 149 -11.01 -1.12 1.40
N PHE A 150 -12.19 -0.65 1.02
CA PHE A 150 -12.83 0.50 1.65
C PHE A 150 -13.28 0.17 3.07
N HIS A 151 -13.12 1.13 3.97
CA HIS A 151 -13.54 1.05 5.36
C HIS A 151 -14.70 2.02 5.60
N PRO A 152 -15.90 1.54 6.01
CA PRO A 152 -17.07 2.40 6.25
C PRO A 152 -16.90 3.27 7.49
N LEU A 153 -16.07 2.82 8.43
CA LEU A 153 -15.72 3.48 9.69
C LEU A 153 -14.24 3.21 10.00
N PRO A 154 -13.62 3.95 10.93
CA PRO A 154 -12.28 3.62 11.40
C PRO A 154 -12.14 2.14 11.79
N PRO A 155 -11.00 1.48 11.50
CA PRO A 155 -10.81 0.04 11.74
C PRO A 155 -11.05 -0.44 13.18
N VAL A 156 -10.97 0.47 14.16
CA VAL A 156 -11.26 0.16 15.57
C VAL A 156 -12.69 -0.34 15.78
N PHE A 157 -13.62 -0.02 14.86
CA PHE A 157 -15.02 -0.45 14.90
C PHE A 157 -15.25 -1.82 14.25
N GLU A 158 -14.28 -2.40 13.53
CA GLU A 158 -14.45 -3.69 12.86
C GLU A 158 -14.80 -4.81 13.84
N ASN A 159 -14.23 -4.77 15.06
CA ASN A 159 -14.45 -5.78 16.09
C ASN A 159 -15.82 -5.66 16.78
N PHE A 160 -16.57 -4.57 16.59
CA PHE A 160 -17.90 -4.38 17.18
C PHE A 160 -18.94 -5.27 16.51
N ASP A 161 -18.98 -5.28 15.18
CA ASP A 161 -19.76 -6.21 14.35
C ASP A 161 -19.03 -6.46 13.02
N GLN A 162 -18.22 -7.50 12.97
CA GLN A 162 -17.36 -7.80 11.84
C GLN A 162 -18.13 -8.13 10.56
N LEU A 163 -19.27 -8.82 10.68
CA LEU A 163 -20.07 -9.20 9.53
C LEU A 163 -20.76 -7.99 8.90
N TYR A 164 -21.34 -7.14 9.73
CA TYR A 164 -21.97 -5.89 9.28
C TYR A 164 -20.94 -4.93 8.69
N TYR A 165 -19.79 -4.77 9.35
CA TYR A 165 -18.69 -3.93 8.89
C TYR A 165 -18.23 -4.34 7.48
N ARG A 166 -17.95 -5.63 7.27
CA ARG A 166 -17.53 -6.16 5.96
C ARG A 166 -18.63 -6.01 4.89
N LYS A 167 -19.88 -6.25 5.25
CA LYS A 167 -21.01 -6.06 4.32
C LYS A 167 -21.11 -4.63 3.81
N ILE A 168 -20.93 -3.63 4.68
CA ILE A 168 -20.93 -2.22 4.27
C ILE A 168 -19.68 -1.90 3.47
N SER A 169 -18.50 -2.35 3.91
CA SER A 169 -17.25 -2.20 3.19
C SER A 169 -17.39 -2.63 1.72
N TRP A 170 -17.92 -3.84 1.47
CA TRP A 170 -18.13 -4.33 0.10
C TRP A 170 -19.09 -3.47 -0.71
N LYS A 171 -20.13 -2.91 -0.08
CA LYS A 171 -21.06 -2.00 -0.78
C LYS A 171 -20.42 -0.66 -1.16
N MET A 172 -19.37 -0.26 -0.46
CA MET A 172 -18.63 0.96 -0.72
C MET A 172 -17.55 0.79 -1.79
N GLU A 173 -17.18 -0.45 -2.15
CA GLU A 173 -16.14 -0.72 -3.14
C GLU A 173 -16.46 -0.02 -4.47
N ASN A 174 -15.72 1.04 -4.73
CA ASN A 174 -15.72 1.77 -5.98
C ASN A 174 -14.30 2.22 -6.29
N PRO A 175 -13.59 1.52 -7.19
CA PRO A 175 -12.18 1.77 -7.46
C PRO A 175 -11.84 3.20 -7.90
N SER A 176 -12.81 3.93 -8.44
CA SER A 176 -12.64 5.30 -8.96
C SER A 176 -13.18 6.38 -8.01
N ASP A 177 -13.68 6.01 -6.84
CA ASP A 177 -14.20 6.98 -5.86
C ASP A 177 -13.02 7.74 -5.21
N TRP A 178 -13.04 9.07 -5.30
CA TRP A 178 -12.02 9.93 -4.68
C TRP A 178 -11.88 9.70 -3.16
N ARG A 179 -12.96 9.27 -2.48
CA ARG A 179 -12.90 8.93 -1.06
C ARG A 179 -11.93 7.79 -0.77
N GLY A 180 -11.58 6.99 -1.78
CA GLY A 180 -10.55 5.95 -1.67
C GLY A 180 -9.20 6.47 -1.22
N PHE A 181 -8.86 7.73 -1.49
CA PHE A 181 -7.64 8.35 -0.94
C PHE A 181 -7.58 8.28 0.58
N LEU A 182 -8.71 8.37 1.28
CA LEU A 182 -8.78 8.35 2.73
C LEU A 182 -9.42 7.07 3.30
N LEU A 183 -10.39 6.48 2.61
CA LEU A 183 -11.18 5.37 3.15
C LEU A 183 -10.75 3.99 2.65
N ALA A 184 -9.93 3.91 1.61
CA ALA A 184 -9.39 2.63 1.15
C ALA A 184 -8.00 2.36 1.74
N SER A 185 -7.80 1.20 2.35
CA SER A 185 -6.50 0.83 2.93
C SER A 185 -5.45 0.46 1.89
N SER A 186 -5.85 0.26 0.64
CA SER A 186 -4.98 -0.16 -0.45
C SER A 186 -5.43 0.41 -1.78
N PHE A 187 -4.50 0.47 -2.73
CA PHE A 187 -4.77 0.86 -4.11
C PHE A 187 -3.91 0.07 -5.10
N VAL A 188 -4.39 -0.06 -6.31
CA VAL A 188 -3.66 -0.62 -7.45
C VAL A 188 -3.15 0.53 -8.29
N VAL A 189 -1.91 0.43 -8.74
CA VAL A 189 -1.30 1.34 -9.70
C VAL A 189 -1.14 0.58 -11.01
N ASP A 190 -1.58 1.20 -12.09
CA ASP A 190 -1.42 0.70 -13.45
C ASP A 190 -0.45 1.61 -14.19
N CYS A 191 0.71 1.09 -14.54
CA CYS A 191 1.80 1.84 -15.14
C CYS A 191 2.25 1.24 -16.46
N GLN A 192 2.61 2.11 -17.39
CA GLN A 192 3.25 1.75 -18.66
C GLN A 192 4.74 2.09 -18.62
N LYS A 193 5.59 1.18 -19.10
CA LYS A 193 7.01 1.45 -19.30
C LYS A 193 7.20 2.42 -20.47
N ILE A 194 7.91 3.52 -20.24
CA ILE A 194 8.31 4.54 -21.23
C ILE A 194 9.71 4.33 -21.75
#